data_204ebf65ede5b38342475381ebd0173f
#
_entry.id   204ebf65ede5b38342475381ebd0173f
#
_cell.length_a   1.000
_cell.length_b   1.000
_cell.length_c   1.000
_cell.angle_alpha   90.00
_cell.angle_beta   90.00
_cell.angle_gamma   90.00
#
_symmetry.space_group_name_H-M   'P 1'
#
loop_
_entity.id
_entity.type
_entity.pdbx_description
1 polymer ?
#
loop_
_entity_poly.entity_id
_entity_poly.type
_entity_poly.pdbx_seq_one_letter_code
_entity_poly.pdbx_strand_id
1 'polypeptide(L)'
;VTVPTIVSGLLAGLGAGALFSAIAFDLVPEADVLSAGSVALWALGGAAIFLIGDRLVEKKFGDEGAGGAMGIVVGSVVDGVPESVILGMQLAAGTPIGVGFVAAVLISNVPQAVAPSVDLRSAGWSIGRTGRLWAAVVASCGAAAAVG
;
A
#
# COMPACT_ATOMS: atom_id res chain seq x y z
N VAL A 1 1.08 21.24 11.38
CA VAL A 1 2.29 20.53 11.84
C VAL A 1 3.00 20.04 10.60
N THR A 2 4.14 20.62 10.27
CA THR A 2 4.97 20.18 9.14
C THR A 2 5.92 19.08 9.63
N VAL A 3 5.83 17.90 9.03
CA VAL A 3 6.81 16.83 9.28
C VAL A 3 8.11 17.20 8.55
N PRO A 4 9.29 17.19 9.21
CA PRO A 4 10.54 17.47 8.54
C PRO A 4 10.80 16.49 7.39
N THR A 5 11.26 16.97 6.24
CA THR A 5 11.51 16.16 5.02
C THR A 5 12.43 14.96 5.29
N ILE A 6 13.40 15.13 6.19
CA ILE A 6 14.28 14.03 6.60
C ILE A 6 13.51 12.90 7.29
N VAL A 7 12.55 13.22 8.16
CA VAL A 7 11.74 12.21 8.87
C VAL A 7 10.84 11.47 7.87
N SER A 8 10.21 12.21 6.96
CA SER A 8 9.39 11.60 5.90
C SER A 8 10.22 10.68 5.00
N GLY A 9 11.44 11.11 4.62
CA GLY A 9 12.35 10.30 3.81
C GLY A 9 12.81 9.02 4.53
N LEU A 10 13.14 9.13 5.83
CA LEU A 10 13.54 7.96 6.63
C LEU A 10 12.38 6.97 6.79
N LEU A 11 11.17 7.44 7.05
CA LEU A 11 9.98 6.59 7.16
C LEU A 11 9.65 5.91 5.83
N ALA A 12 9.72 6.64 4.72
CA ALA A 12 9.50 6.07 3.39
C ALA A 12 10.57 5.02 3.04
N GLY A 13 11.85 5.30 3.32
CA GLY A 13 12.93 4.35 3.10
C GLY A 13 12.82 3.10 3.97
N LEU A 14 12.43 3.25 5.24
CA LEU A 14 12.16 2.13 6.13
C LEU A 14 11.00 1.27 5.62
N GLY A 15 9.90 1.89 5.22
CA GLY A 15 8.74 1.20 4.64
C GLY A 15 9.10 0.43 3.37
N ALA A 16 9.79 1.07 2.43
CA ALA A 16 10.24 0.42 1.19
C ALA A 16 11.18 -0.77 1.47
N GLY A 17 12.13 -0.60 2.41
CA GLY A 17 13.03 -1.68 2.82
C GLY A 17 12.30 -2.84 3.48
N ALA A 18 11.31 -2.56 4.32
CA ALA A 18 10.49 -3.57 4.98
C ALA A 18 9.66 -4.38 3.96
N LEU A 19 9.02 -3.71 2.99
CA LEU A 19 8.27 -4.38 1.91
C LEU A 19 9.20 -5.21 1.02
N PHE A 20 10.37 -4.69 0.65
CA PHE A 20 11.34 -5.45 -0.14
C PHE A 20 11.81 -6.70 0.60
N SER A 21 12.04 -6.59 1.91
CA SER A 21 12.38 -7.73 2.77
C SER A 21 11.25 -8.76 2.81
N ALA A 22 10.01 -8.33 2.99
CA ALA A 22 8.85 -9.23 3.01
C ALA A 22 8.67 -9.95 1.66
N ILE A 23 8.84 -9.27 0.54
CA ILE A 23 8.80 -9.90 -0.79
C ILE A 23 9.88 -10.97 -0.90
N ALA A 24 11.13 -10.65 -0.52
CA ALA A 24 12.27 -11.54 -0.69
C ALA A 24 12.25 -12.76 0.24
N PHE A 25 11.78 -12.60 1.48
CA PHE A 25 11.88 -13.63 2.52
C PHE A 25 10.56 -14.32 2.86
N ASP A 26 9.43 -13.70 2.54
CA ASP A 26 8.10 -14.29 2.80
C ASP A 26 7.43 -14.70 1.47
N LEU A 27 7.20 -13.77 0.54
CA LEU A 27 6.37 -14.03 -0.65
C LEU A 27 7.08 -14.87 -1.72
N VAL A 28 8.36 -14.59 -2.01
CA VAL A 28 9.12 -15.37 -3.01
C VAL A 28 9.30 -16.83 -2.59
N PRO A 29 9.63 -17.16 -1.34
CA PRO A 29 9.65 -18.55 -0.88
C PRO A 29 8.29 -19.26 -0.96
N GLU A 30 7.18 -18.57 -0.68
CA GLU A 30 5.84 -19.17 -0.83
C GLU A 30 5.50 -19.50 -2.30
N ALA A 31 6.08 -18.77 -3.24
CA ALA A 31 5.93 -19.01 -4.68
C ALA A 31 6.84 -20.12 -5.24
N ASP A 32 7.59 -20.83 -4.40
CA ASP A 32 8.58 -21.87 -4.81
C ASP A 32 7.94 -23.08 -5.52
N VAL A 33 6.60 -23.22 -5.41
CA VAL A 33 5.83 -24.19 -6.20
C VAL A 33 5.76 -23.87 -7.70
N LEU A 34 6.11 -22.65 -8.07
CA LEU A 34 6.16 -22.16 -9.44
C LEU A 34 7.60 -22.20 -9.98
N SER A 35 7.74 -22.33 -11.30
CA SER A 35 9.06 -22.16 -11.90
C SER A 35 9.55 -20.71 -11.76
N ALA A 36 10.85 -20.50 -11.66
CA ALA A 36 11.45 -19.15 -11.57
C ALA A 36 11.02 -18.24 -12.73
N GLY A 37 10.81 -18.79 -13.94
CA GLY A 37 10.27 -18.05 -15.08
C GLY A 37 8.84 -17.58 -14.87
N SER A 38 7.99 -18.42 -14.26
CA SER A 38 6.61 -18.05 -13.92
C SER A 38 6.57 -16.97 -12.86
N VAL A 39 7.37 -17.08 -11.80
CA VAL A 39 7.48 -16.06 -10.74
C VAL A 39 7.93 -14.73 -11.35
N ALA A 40 8.94 -14.72 -12.19
CA ALA A 40 9.41 -13.50 -12.87
C ALA A 40 8.32 -12.89 -13.77
N LEU A 41 7.60 -13.71 -14.53
CA LEU A 41 6.52 -13.24 -15.41
C LEU A 41 5.39 -12.57 -14.61
N TRP A 42 4.94 -13.20 -13.53
CA TRP A 42 3.91 -12.63 -12.66
C TRP A 42 4.37 -11.37 -11.95
N ALA A 43 5.62 -11.32 -11.48
CA ALA A 43 6.20 -10.13 -10.85
C ALA A 43 6.28 -8.95 -11.84
N LEU A 44 6.75 -9.20 -13.07
CA LEU A 44 6.79 -8.17 -14.12
C LEU A 44 5.39 -7.71 -14.53
N GLY A 45 4.44 -8.64 -14.62
CA GLY A 45 3.04 -8.33 -14.90
C GLY A 45 2.42 -7.44 -13.82
N GLY A 46 2.62 -7.78 -12.56
CA GLY A 46 2.18 -6.97 -11.42
C GLY A 46 2.82 -5.58 -11.41
N ALA A 47 4.13 -5.50 -11.62
CA ALA A 47 4.85 -4.23 -11.73
C ALA A 47 4.32 -3.36 -12.88
N ALA A 48 4.03 -3.94 -14.04
CA ALA A 48 3.46 -3.22 -15.18
C ALA A 48 2.06 -2.67 -14.86
N ILE A 49 1.20 -3.48 -14.25
CA ILE A 49 -0.16 -3.06 -13.83
C ILE A 49 -0.06 -1.92 -12.82
N PHE A 50 0.83 -2.05 -11.82
CA PHE A 50 1.06 -1.00 -10.82
C PHE A 50 1.51 0.31 -11.47
N LEU A 51 2.53 0.29 -12.33
CA LEU A 51 3.04 1.48 -13.01
C LEU A 51 2.00 2.15 -13.91
N ILE A 52 1.13 1.37 -14.57
CA ILE A 52 0.03 1.92 -15.36
C ILE A 52 -0.99 2.59 -14.45
N GLY A 53 -1.37 1.91 -13.36
CA GLY A 53 -2.32 2.44 -12.37
C GLY A 53 -1.82 3.73 -11.74
N ASP A 54 -0.58 3.75 -11.28
CA ASP A 54 0.08 4.91 -10.69
C ASP A 54 0.08 6.12 -11.65
N ARG A 55 0.50 5.93 -12.91
CA ARG A 55 0.46 7.00 -13.92
C ARG A 55 -0.95 7.52 -14.21
N LEU A 56 -1.96 6.63 -14.18
CA LEU A 56 -3.35 7.05 -14.38
C LEU A 56 -3.86 7.91 -13.21
N VAL A 57 -3.49 7.54 -11.99
CA VAL A 57 -3.80 8.29 -10.76
C VAL A 57 -3.13 9.67 -10.80
N GLU A 58 -1.82 9.71 -11.05
CA GLU A 58 -1.04 10.95 -11.16
C GLU A 58 -1.64 11.89 -12.23
N LYS A 59 -1.94 11.38 -13.42
CA LYS A 59 -2.56 12.15 -14.51
C LYS A 59 -3.94 12.69 -14.12
N LYS A 60 -4.71 11.98 -13.32
CA LYS A 60 -6.07 12.34 -12.95
C LYS A 60 -6.14 13.33 -11.80
N PHE A 61 -5.27 13.19 -10.81
CA PHE A 61 -5.33 13.95 -9.55
C PHE A 61 -4.26 15.03 -9.44
N GLY A 62 -3.18 14.95 -10.25
CA GLY A 62 -2.05 15.89 -10.21
C GLY A 62 -1.16 15.72 -8.99
N ASP A 63 -0.09 16.51 -8.92
CA ASP A 63 0.98 16.34 -7.93
C ASP A 63 0.90 17.28 -6.73
N GLU A 64 0.01 18.27 -6.74
CA GLU A 64 0.02 19.35 -5.75
C GLU A 64 -1.29 19.48 -4.96
N GLY A 65 -1.16 19.88 -3.69
CA GLY A 65 -2.26 20.23 -2.81
C GLY A 65 -3.22 19.06 -2.53
N ALA A 66 -4.52 19.35 -2.56
CA ALA A 66 -5.54 18.32 -2.31
C ALA A 66 -5.61 17.25 -3.43
N GLY A 67 -5.18 17.60 -4.65
CA GLY A 67 -5.08 16.66 -5.77
C GLY A 67 -3.99 15.62 -5.54
N GLY A 68 -2.77 16.05 -5.18
CA GLY A 68 -1.67 15.15 -4.83
C GLY A 68 -2.01 14.28 -3.62
N ALA A 69 -2.61 14.87 -2.56
CA ALA A 69 -3.05 14.09 -1.41
C ALA A 69 -4.08 13.00 -1.78
N MET A 70 -5.02 13.30 -2.67
CA MET A 70 -5.97 12.30 -3.19
C MET A 70 -5.29 11.22 -4.03
N GLY A 71 -4.26 11.60 -4.80
CA GLY A 71 -3.43 10.65 -5.55
C GLY A 71 -2.81 9.61 -4.61
N ILE A 72 -2.18 10.05 -3.52
CA ILE A 72 -1.59 9.15 -2.52
C ILE A 72 -2.66 8.25 -1.87
N VAL A 73 -3.84 8.78 -1.55
CA VAL A 73 -4.94 7.97 -0.99
C VAL A 73 -5.40 6.89 -1.97
N VAL A 74 -5.54 7.23 -3.25
CA VAL A 74 -5.90 6.22 -4.28
C VAL A 74 -4.75 5.21 -4.46
N GLY A 75 -3.49 5.68 -4.46
CA GLY A 75 -2.31 4.82 -4.43
C GLY A 75 -2.37 3.84 -3.26
N SER A 76 -2.71 4.30 -2.06
CA SER A 76 -2.85 3.43 -0.87
C SER A 76 -3.94 2.34 -1.04
N VAL A 77 -4.98 2.58 -1.84
CA VAL A 77 -5.96 1.53 -2.19
C VAL A 77 -5.37 0.55 -3.20
N VAL A 78 -4.64 1.06 -4.20
CA VAL A 78 -3.99 0.23 -5.23
C VAL A 78 -2.96 -0.71 -4.61
N ASP A 79 -2.22 -0.26 -3.60
CA ASP A 79 -1.26 -1.08 -2.84
C ASP A 79 -1.97 -1.99 -1.83
N GLY A 80 -2.86 -1.43 -1.03
CA GLY A 80 -3.49 -2.12 0.09
C GLY A 80 -4.46 -3.24 -0.32
N VAL A 81 -5.08 -3.16 -1.51
CA VAL A 81 -5.99 -4.22 -1.99
C VAL A 81 -5.24 -5.52 -2.26
N PRO A 82 -4.14 -5.58 -3.05
CA PRO A 82 -3.37 -6.79 -3.24
C PRO A 82 -2.80 -7.36 -1.93
N GLU A 83 -2.24 -6.51 -1.06
CA GLU A 83 -1.72 -6.92 0.25
C GLU A 83 -2.82 -7.59 1.10
N SER A 84 -4.02 -7.01 1.09
CA SER A 84 -5.16 -7.54 1.83
C SER A 84 -5.66 -8.87 1.26
N VAL A 85 -5.67 -9.03 -0.07
CA VAL A 85 -6.00 -10.31 -0.72
C VAL A 85 -5.00 -11.39 -0.30
N ILE A 86 -3.70 -11.10 -0.28
CA ILE A 86 -2.67 -12.05 0.16
C ILE A 86 -2.94 -12.50 1.60
N LEU A 87 -3.21 -11.56 2.50
CA LEU A 87 -3.55 -11.88 3.90
C LEU A 87 -4.82 -12.73 4.00
N GLY A 88 -5.84 -12.44 3.20
CA GLY A 88 -7.06 -13.21 3.12
C GLY A 88 -6.82 -14.64 2.65
N MET A 89 -6.03 -14.82 1.59
CA MET A 89 -5.65 -16.12 1.05
C MET A 89 -4.87 -16.95 2.07
N GLN A 90 -3.91 -16.37 2.79
CA GLN A 90 -3.17 -17.05 3.84
C GLN A 90 -4.09 -17.52 4.98
N LEU A 91 -5.02 -16.66 5.40
CA LEU A 91 -6.04 -17.02 6.40
C LEU A 91 -6.94 -18.16 5.93
N ALA A 92 -7.43 -18.10 4.70
CA ALA A 92 -8.30 -19.13 4.11
C ALA A 92 -7.55 -20.47 3.95
N ALA A 93 -6.28 -20.42 3.61
CA ALA A 93 -5.42 -21.61 3.51
C ALA A 93 -5.03 -22.20 4.88
N GLY A 94 -5.34 -21.53 6.00
CA GLY A 94 -4.92 -21.93 7.33
C GLY A 94 -3.40 -21.85 7.55
N THR A 95 -2.70 -21.09 6.70
CA THR A 95 -1.26 -20.85 6.84
C THR A 95 -1.00 -19.78 7.89
N PRO A 96 0.06 -19.88 8.69
CA PRO A 96 0.42 -18.83 9.63
C PRO A 96 0.74 -17.54 8.88
N ILE A 97 0.09 -16.45 9.27
CA ILE A 97 0.44 -15.14 8.73
C ILE A 97 1.83 -14.77 9.23
N GLY A 98 2.73 -14.48 8.30
CA GLY A 98 4.09 -14.04 8.62
C GLY A 98 4.07 -12.71 9.38
N VAL A 99 4.57 -12.72 10.62
CA VAL A 99 4.66 -11.48 11.43
C VAL A 99 5.51 -10.42 10.71
N GLY A 100 6.54 -10.86 9.97
CA GLY A 100 7.38 -9.98 9.16
C GLY A 100 6.58 -9.25 8.08
N PHE A 101 5.73 -9.98 7.36
CA PHE A 101 4.88 -9.40 6.33
C PHE A 101 3.89 -8.38 6.91
N VAL A 102 3.17 -8.72 7.98
CA VAL A 102 2.24 -7.79 8.66
C VAL A 102 2.96 -6.54 9.17
N ALA A 103 4.14 -6.72 9.77
CA ALA A 103 4.94 -5.60 10.26
C ALA A 103 5.41 -4.69 9.10
N ALA A 104 5.84 -5.27 7.97
CA ALA A 104 6.25 -4.53 6.79
C ALA A 104 5.10 -3.70 6.21
N VAL A 105 3.93 -4.31 6.04
CA VAL A 105 2.71 -3.65 5.58
C VAL A 105 2.32 -2.50 6.53
N LEU A 106 2.33 -2.74 7.83
CA LEU A 106 2.02 -1.71 8.83
C LEU A 106 3.00 -0.52 8.75
N ILE A 107 4.31 -0.81 8.68
CA ILE A 107 5.36 0.22 8.65
C ILE A 107 5.28 1.03 7.34
N SER A 108 5.00 0.41 6.20
CA SER A 108 4.86 1.11 4.92
C SER A 108 3.60 1.96 4.86
N ASN A 109 2.49 1.49 5.42
CA ASN A 109 1.21 2.20 5.36
C ASN A 109 1.12 3.42 6.30
N VAL A 110 1.91 3.48 7.38
CA VAL A 110 1.90 4.64 8.29
C VAL A 110 2.29 5.95 7.59
N PRO A 111 3.41 6.06 6.85
CA PRO A 111 3.72 7.27 6.09
C PRO A 111 2.66 7.62 5.04
N GLN A 112 2.13 6.61 4.35
CA GLN A 112 1.09 6.76 3.33
C GLN A 112 -0.23 7.30 3.90
N ALA A 113 -0.53 7.04 5.16
CA ALA A 113 -1.71 7.59 5.82
C ALA A 113 -1.47 8.98 6.41
N VAL A 114 -0.31 9.22 7.00
CA VAL A 114 0.01 10.47 7.72
C VAL A 114 0.19 11.64 6.75
N ALA A 115 1.01 11.50 5.72
CA ALA A 115 1.34 12.59 4.81
C ALA A 115 0.09 13.17 4.12
N PRO A 116 -0.75 12.40 3.41
CA PRO A 116 -1.93 12.95 2.74
C PRO A 116 -2.98 13.45 3.74
N SER A 117 -3.03 12.90 4.96
CA SER A 117 -3.93 13.42 6.00
C SER A 117 -3.56 14.86 6.41
N VAL A 118 -2.26 15.16 6.50
CA VAL A 118 -1.77 16.52 6.79
C VAL A 118 -2.10 17.45 5.61
N ASP A 119 -1.89 17.03 4.38
CA ASP A 119 -2.13 17.84 3.19
C ASP A 119 -3.63 18.13 2.99
N LEU A 120 -4.49 17.12 3.17
CA LEU A 120 -5.95 17.29 3.12
C LEU A 120 -6.43 18.25 4.23
N ARG A 121 -5.85 18.17 5.42
CA ARG A 121 -6.15 19.11 6.52
C ARG A 121 -5.72 20.54 6.15
N SER A 122 -4.53 20.70 5.56
CA SER A 122 -4.03 22.00 5.09
C SER A 122 -4.89 22.58 3.96
N ALA A 123 -5.49 21.72 3.14
CA ALA A 123 -6.47 22.07 2.11
C ALA A 123 -7.90 22.32 2.65
N GLY A 124 -8.09 22.39 3.99
CA GLY A 124 -9.35 22.75 4.63
C GLY A 124 -10.31 21.58 4.88
N TRP A 125 -9.88 20.34 4.72
CA TRP A 125 -10.74 19.21 5.04
C TRP A 125 -10.94 19.06 6.55
N SER A 126 -12.19 18.77 6.96
CA SER A 126 -12.51 18.47 8.35
C SER A 126 -11.95 17.10 8.76
N ILE A 127 -11.69 16.92 10.07
CA ILE A 127 -11.26 15.63 10.63
C ILE A 127 -12.25 14.51 10.26
N GLY A 128 -13.56 14.80 10.36
CA GLY A 128 -14.60 13.82 10.02
C GLY A 128 -14.62 13.44 8.54
N ARG A 129 -14.29 14.37 7.62
CA ARG A 129 -14.19 14.07 6.19
C ARG A 129 -12.97 13.20 5.89
N THR A 130 -11.82 13.54 6.46
CA THR A 130 -10.59 12.75 6.34
C THR A 130 -10.77 11.35 6.96
N GLY A 131 -11.40 11.27 8.12
CA GLY A 131 -11.68 9.98 8.77
C GLY A 131 -12.60 9.08 7.96
N ARG A 132 -13.66 9.63 7.32
CA ARG A 132 -14.53 8.85 6.42
C ARG A 132 -13.79 8.35 5.18
N LEU A 133 -12.87 9.14 4.64
CA LEU A 133 -12.03 8.73 3.53
C LEU A 133 -11.19 7.50 3.90
N TRP A 134 -10.48 7.55 5.02
CA TRP A 134 -9.67 6.43 5.50
C TRP A 134 -10.53 5.22 5.90
N ALA A 135 -11.71 5.44 6.46
CA ALA A 135 -12.65 4.35 6.72
C ALA A 135 -13.07 3.63 5.43
N ALA A 136 -13.25 4.37 4.32
CA ALA A 136 -13.53 3.76 3.01
C ALA A 136 -12.34 2.96 2.48
N VAL A 137 -11.11 3.46 2.66
CA VAL A 137 -9.88 2.70 2.29
C VAL A 137 -9.81 1.39 3.09
N VAL A 138 -9.97 1.47 4.41
CA VAL A 138 -9.95 0.27 5.29
C VAL A 138 -11.06 -0.71 4.92
N ALA A 139 -12.26 -0.21 4.62
CA ALA A 139 -13.37 -1.07 4.18
C ALA A 139 -13.07 -1.76 2.84
N SER A 140 -12.42 -1.06 1.90
CA SER A 140 -11.98 -1.66 0.63
C SER A 140 -10.96 -2.78 0.83
N CYS A 141 -9.96 -2.55 1.69
CA CYS A 141 -8.96 -3.55 2.04
C CYS A 141 -9.60 -4.74 2.78
N GLY A 142 -10.51 -4.48 3.73
CA GLY A 142 -11.24 -5.54 4.43
C GLY A 142 -12.11 -6.39 3.50
N ALA A 143 -12.80 -5.76 2.53
CA ALA A 143 -13.54 -6.47 1.50
C ALA A 143 -12.62 -7.32 0.61
N ALA A 144 -11.46 -6.77 0.24
CA ALA A 144 -10.45 -7.51 -0.54
C ALA A 144 -9.91 -8.74 0.21
N ALA A 145 -9.62 -8.60 1.51
CA ALA A 145 -9.22 -9.73 2.36
C ALA A 145 -10.32 -10.80 2.51
N ALA A 146 -11.58 -10.41 2.47
CA ALA A 146 -12.70 -11.36 2.56
C ALA A 146 -12.95 -12.14 1.25
N VAL A 147 -12.40 -11.68 0.12
CA VAL A 147 -12.48 -12.35 -1.18
C VAL A 147 -11.27 -13.25 -1.42
N GLY A 148 -10.09 -12.93 -0.87
CA GLY A 148 -8.88 -13.77 -0.89
C GLY A 148 -9.02 -14.93 0.08
#